data_761f9bad8944de00e3beb63f43d02999
#
_entry.id   761f9bad8944de00e3beb63f43d02999
#
_cell.length_a   1.000
_cell.length_b   1.000
_cell.length_c   1.000
_cell.angle_alpha   90.00
_cell.angle_beta   90.00
_cell.angle_gamma   90.00
#
_symmetry.space_group_name_H-M   'P 1'
#
loop_
_entity.id
_entity.type
_entity.pdbx_description
1 polymer ?
#
loop_
_entity_poly.entity_id
_entity_poly.type
_entity_poly.pdbx_seq_one_letter_code
_entity_poly.pdbx_strand_id
1 'polypeptide(L)'
;MTTIGRPRRAVLDLPAYRPGKGAAQAEAEHGITHAIKLASNENPAPPLDAVVRAITEAAASTNRYADHRATAVREALADRLGVTADQVTVGNGTVGLLQQLCLSYVEAGDEVVYPWRSFEVYPVYTRLAGGTSVTVPLAPDLGFDPRAIAAAVTERTKLVFLATPNNPTGVAMTTADLRAVLEGVPSDVIVCIDEAYREFLDPGFGDPVSELLPEFSNAVVTRTMSKAHGLAGVRVGYAVGHPDLISTIDKTLVPFAVNALAQAAALAALEHSDEIDTAVAAIIAERARVEVELRAAGWTFPNHQANFVWLALGERTDAVTLELERSGVVVRPFSNEGIRVTIGSPAENDRFLATFLSIVGEHDA
;
A
#
# COMPACT_ATOMS: atom_id res chain seq x y z
N MET A 1 -11.86 21.38 -27.61
CA MET A 1 -12.76 21.10 -26.46
C MET A 1 -13.03 22.42 -25.77
N THR A 2 -14.27 22.83 -25.67
CA THR A 2 -14.66 24.04 -24.92
C THR A 2 -14.49 23.75 -23.46
N THR A 3 -13.53 24.41 -22.79
CA THR A 3 -13.24 24.18 -21.36
C THR A 3 -14.35 24.86 -20.55
N ILE A 4 -15.21 24.08 -19.94
CA ILE A 4 -16.23 24.57 -19.00
C ILE A 4 -15.52 24.81 -17.67
N GLY A 5 -15.27 26.08 -17.35
CA GLY A 5 -14.49 26.48 -16.17
C GLY A 5 -12.95 26.43 -16.40
N ARG A 6 -12.19 26.83 -15.38
CA ARG A 6 -10.71 26.77 -15.39
C ARG A 6 -10.27 25.88 -14.24
N PRO A 7 -9.93 24.58 -14.48
CA PRO A 7 -9.41 23.70 -13.46
C PRO A 7 -8.06 24.25 -12.92
N ARG A 8 -7.73 23.87 -11.70
CA ARG A 8 -6.40 24.17 -11.11
C ARG A 8 -5.29 23.59 -12.01
N ARG A 9 -4.20 24.34 -12.19
CA ARG A 9 -3.04 23.88 -12.98
C ARG A 9 -2.52 22.52 -12.50
N ALA A 10 -2.47 22.32 -11.18
CA ALA A 10 -2.06 21.05 -10.57
C ALA A 10 -2.88 19.84 -11.06
N VAL A 11 -4.14 20.03 -11.43
CA VAL A 11 -5.04 18.95 -11.91
C VAL A 11 -4.90 18.73 -13.41
N LEU A 12 -4.64 19.78 -14.19
CA LEU A 12 -4.56 19.69 -15.65
C LEU A 12 -3.47 18.74 -16.14
N ASP A 13 -2.35 18.70 -15.43
CA ASP A 13 -1.16 17.94 -15.80
C ASP A 13 -1.09 16.58 -15.08
N LEU A 14 -2.08 16.23 -14.25
CA LEU A 14 -2.10 14.93 -13.58
C LEU A 14 -2.56 13.85 -14.58
N PRO A 15 -1.84 12.73 -14.69
CA PRO A 15 -2.36 11.58 -15.38
C PRO A 15 -3.56 11.02 -14.63
N ALA A 16 -4.55 10.51 -15.37
CA ALA A 16 -5.61 9.73 -14.73
C ALA A 16 -5.00 8.50 -14.03
N TYR A 17 -5.49 8.21 -12.82
CA TYR A 17 -5.06 7.00 -12.12
C TYR A 17 -5.37 5.76 -12.96
N ARG A 18 -4.37 4.89 -13.12
CA ARG A 18 -4.52 3.63 -13.86
C ARG A 18 -4.53 2.48 -12.85
N PRO A 19 -5.70 1.93 -12.50
CA PRO A 19 -5.76 0.74 -11.65
C PRO A 19 -5.10 -0.45 -12.35
N GLY A 20 -4.73 -1.47 -11.58
CA GLY A 20 -4.35 -2.76 -12.17
C GLY A 20 -5.49 -3.30 -13.05
N LYS A 21 -5.15 -3.85 -14.22
CA LYS A 21 -6.14 -4.44 -15.15
C LYS A 21 -6.90 -5.57 -14.44
N GLY A 22 -8.19 -5.67 -14.71
CA GLY A 22 -9.04 -6.76 -14.22
C GLY A 22 -8.99 -7.98 -15.14
N ALA A 23 -9.27 -9.17 -14.60
CA ALA A 23 -9.34 -10.41 -15.38
C ALA A 23 -10.37 -10.29 -16.53
N ALA A 24 -11.60 -9.84 -16.24
CA ALA A 24 -12.65 -9.67 -17.24
C ALA A 24 -12.27 -8.67 -18.36
N GLN A 25 -11.48 -7.64 -18.04
CA GLN A 25 -10.97 -6.71 -19.05
C GLN A 25 -9.96 -7.40 -19.98
N ALA A 26 -9.02 -8.17 -19.43
CA ALA A 26 -8.06 -8.94 -20.23
C ALA A 26 -8.76 -10.00 -21.11
N GLU A 27 -9.76 -10.67 -20.56
CA GLU A 27 -10.59 -11.64 -21.29
C GLU A 27 -11.27 -10.99 -22.51
N ALA A 28 -11.87 -9.82 -22.33
CA ALA A 28 -12.53 -9.08 -23.40
C ALA A 28 -11.54 -8.57 -24.47
N GLU A 29 -10.36 -8.07 -24.04
CA GLU A 29 -9.35 -7.52 -24.95
C GLU A 29 -8.65 -8.59 -25.79
N HIS A 30 -8.41 -9.78 -25.21
CA HIS A 30 -7.65 -10.85 -25.87
C HIS A 30 -8.50 -12.03 -26.38
N GLY A 31 -9.81 -12.01 -26.14
CA GLY A 31 -10.71 -13.09 -26.55
C GLY A 31 -10.44 -14.41 -25.83
N ILE A 32 -9.99 -14.36 -24.58
CA ILE A 32 -9.65 -15.50 -23.72
C ILE A 32 -10.69 -15.69 -22.61
N THR A 33 -10.59 -16.80 -21.91
CA THR A 33 -11.45 -17.10 -20.74
C THR A 33 -10.59 -17.58 -19.57
N HIS A 34 -11.16 -17.47 -18.36
CA HIS A 34 -10.49 -17.92 -17.12
C HIS A 34 -9.15 -17.21 -16.83
N ALA A 35 -9.07 -15.91 -17.12
CA ALA A 35 -7.91 -15.12 -16.74
C ALA A 35 -7.81 -15.00 -15.21
N ILE A 36 -6.58 -15.09 -14.68
CA ILE A 36 -6.26 -14.84 -13.27
C ILE A 36 -5.72 -13.43 -13.09
N LYS A 37 -6.05 -12.79 -11.95
CA LYS A 37 -5.64 -11.41 -11.64
C LYS A 37 -4.63 -11.39 -10.50
N LEU A 38 -3.37 -11.20 -10.83
CA LEU A 38 -2.24 -11.05 -9.89
C LEU A 38 -1.66 -9.62 -9.91
N ALA A 39 -2.51 -8.60 -10.11
CA ALA A 39 -2.10 -7.22 -10.41
C ALA A 39 -2.29 -6.23 -9.27
N SER A 40 -3.08 -6.51 -8.23
CA SER A 40 -3.54 -5.49 -7.28
C SER A 40 -3.22 -5.78 -5.80
N ASN A 41 -2.39 -6.79 -5.52
CA ASN A 41 -2.00 -7.19 -4.16
C ASN A 41 -3.23 -7.45 -3.27
N GLU A 42 -4.25 -8.08 -3.85
CA GLU A 42 -5.44 -8.50 -3.14
C GLU A 42 -5.16 -9.81 -2.39
N ASN A 43 -5.89 -10.07 -1.33
CA ASN A 43 -5.87 -11.37 -0.65
C ASN A 43 -6.58 -12.39 -1.54
N PRO A 44 -5.98 -13.55 -1.85
CA PRO A 44 -6.62 -14.57 -2.70
C PRO A 44 -7.79 -15.29 -2.01
N ALA A 45 -7.84 -15.26 -0.68
CA ALA A 45 -8.93 -15.85 0.08
C ALA A 45 -10.15 -14.88 0.15
N PRO A 46 -11.38 -15.41 0.18
CA PRO A 46 -12.56 -14.60 0.47
C PRO A 46 -12.48 -14.04 1.90
N PRO A 47 -13.22 -12.95 2.20
CA PRO A 47 -13.34 -12.47 3.57
C PRO A 47 -13.86 -13.56 4.52
N LEU A 48 -13.47 -13.51 5.80
CA LEU A 48 -13.94 -14.43 6.82
C LEU A 48 -15.48 -14.40 6.94
N ASP A 49 -16.09 -15.53 7.23
CA ASP A 49 -17.55 -15.64 7.42
C ASP A 49 -18.08 -14.67 8.48
N ALA A 50 -17.33 -14.44 9.55
CA ALA A 50 -17.68 -13.47 10.59
C ALA A 50 -17.74 -12.04 10.02
N VAL A 51 -16.81 -11.67 9.16
CA VAL A 51 -16.80 -10.37 8.48
C VAL A 51 -17.98 -10.23 7.53
N VAL A 52 -18.28 -11.27 6.75
CA VAL A 52 -19.44 -11.30 5.84
C VAL A 52 -20.75 -11.13 6.61
N ARG A 53 -20.89 -11.82 7.74
CA ARG A 53 -22.07 -11.67 8.63
C ARG A 53 -22.20 -10.24 9.16
N ALA A 54 -21.11 -9.66 9.69
CA ALA A 54 -21.11 -8.30 10.23
C ALA A 54 -21.51 -7.26 9.16
N ILE A 55 -20.99 -7.39 7.93
CA ILE A 55 -21.37 -6.54 6.80
C ILE A 55 -22.86 -6.69 6.48
N THR A 56 -23.37 -7.92 6.45
CA THR A 56 -24.77 -8.22 6.12
C THR A 56 -25.72 -7.63 7.15
N GLU A 57 -25.40 -7.75 8.44
CA GLU A 57 -26.17 -7.13 9.53
C GLU A 57 -26.15 -5.61 9.46
N ALA A 58 -24.99 -5.01 9.24
CA ALA A 58 -24.84 -3.55 9.10
C ALA A 58 -25.60 -3.00 7.89
N ALA A 59 -25.77 -3.79 6.81
CA ALA A 59 -26.51 -3.39 5.62
C ALA A 59 -27.96 -3.02 5.90
N ALA A 60 -28.58 -3.60 6.93
CA ALA A 60 -29.96 -3.31 7.32
C ALA A 60 -30.17 -1.87 7.84
N SER A 61 -29.10 -1.16 8.22
CA SER A 61 -29.15 0.21 8.77
C SER A 61 -28.52 1.27 7.86
N THR A 62 -28.23 0.96 6.59
CA THR A 62 -27.55 1.86 5.65
C THR A 62 -28.33 3.13 5.28
N ASN A 63 -29.60 3.25 5.66
CA ASN A 63 -30.39 4.47 5.58
C ASN A 63 -30.00 5.52 6.63
N ARG A 64 -29.07 5.23 7.52
CA ARG A 64 -28.53 6.15 8.55
C ARG A 64 -27.04 6.32 8.36
N TYR A 65 -26.55 7.51 8.71
CA TYR A 65 -25.10 7.76 8.76
C TYR A 65 -24.46 6.88 9.84
N ALA A 66 -23.25 6.40 9.50
CA ALA A 66 -22.38 5.74 10.48
C ALA A 66 -21.85 6.73 11.52
N ASP A 67 -21.19 6.23 12.56
CA ASP A 67 -20.41 7.10 13.44
C ASP A 67 -19.30 7.79 12.62
N HIS A 68 -19.35 9.12 12.61
CA HIS A 68 -18.43 9.95 11.86
C HIS A 68 -16.96 9.70 12.22
N ARG A 69 -16.68 9.44 13.48
CA ARG A 69 -15.33 9.21 13.99
C ARG A 69 -14.90 7.73 13.96
N ALA A 70 -15.81 6.81 13.63
CA ALA A 70 -15.58 5.37 13.76
C ALA A 70 -15.04 5.00 15.15
N THR A 71 -15.66 5.51 16.21
CA THR A 71 -15.18 5.49 17.61
C THR A 71 -14.84 4.07 18.05
N ALA A 72 -15.75 3.12 17.86
CA ALA A 72 -15.53 1.72 18.25
C ALA A 72 -14.32 1.09 17.53
N VAL A 73 -14.08 1.44 16.26
CA VAL A 73 -12.91 0.95 15.52
C VAL A 73 -11.63 1.57 16.05
N ARG A 74 -11.63 2.88 16.38
CA ARG A 74 -10.48 3.55 17.00
C ARG A 74 -10.13 2.95 18.35
N GLU A 75 -11.12 2.68 19.21
CA GLU A 75 -10.95 2.06 20.51
C GLU A 75 -10.37 0.65 20.38
N ALA A 76 -10.94 -0.20 19.52
CA ALA A 76 -10.45 -1.56 19.29
C ALA A 76 -9.00 -1.58 18.73
N LEU A 77 -8.66 -0.64 17.83
CA LEU A 77 -7.29 -0.50 17.33
C LEU A 77 -6.33 0.01 18.42
N ALA A 78 -6.75 0.97 19.23
CA ALA A 78 -5.96 1.52 20.33
C ALA A 78 -5.60 0.44 21.35
N ASP A 79 -6.58 -0.34 21.80
CA ASP A 79 -6.41 -1.47 22.70
C ASP A 79 -5.42 -2.50 22.13
N ARG A 80 -5.57 -2.86 20.86
CA ARG A 80 -4.67 -3.82 20.19
C ARG A 80 -3.25 -3.32 20.04
N LEU A 81 -3.06 -2.04 19.83
CA LEU A 81 -1.75 -1.42 19.57
C LEU A 81 -1.08 -0.90 20.85
N GLY A 82 -1.77 -0.93 22.01
CA GLY A 82 -1.26 -0.43 23.27
C GLY A 82 -1.11 1.10 23.31
N VAL A 83 -1.98 1.82 22.58
CA VAL A 83 -2.02 3.29 22.50
C VAL A 83 -3.36 3.83 22.97
N THR A 84 -3.56 5.14 22.98
CA THR A 84 -4.85 5.75 23.32
C THR A 84 -5.69 6.04 22.06
N ALA A 85 -7.02 6.10 22.20
CA ALA A 85 -7.92 6.29 21.05
C ALA A 85 -7.75 7.63 20.34
N ASP A 86 -7.21 8.65 20.99
CA ASP A 86 -6.86 9.95 20.39
C ASP A 86 -5.56 9.91 19.57
N GLN A 87 -4.76 8.84 19.73
CA GLN A 87 -3.61 8.56 18.88
C GLN A 87 -3.98 7.81 17.59
N VAL A 88 -5.24 7.44 17.39
CA VAL A 88 -5.70 6.66 16.23
C VAL A 88 -6.70 7.44 15.39
N THR A 89 -6.55 7.44 14.08
CA THR A 89 -7.60 7.87 13.14
C THR A 89 -7.88 6.80 12.11
N VAL A 90 -9.12 6.76 11.60
CA VAL A 90 -9.58 5.79 10.60
C VAL A 90 -10.02 6.54 9.35
N GLY A 91 -9.59 6.06 8.19
CA GLY A 91 -9.87 6.69 6.90
C GLY A 91 -10.38 5.73 5.84
N ASN A 92 -10.76 6.27 4.69
CA ASN A 92 -11.22 5.53 3.52
C ASN A 92 -10.06 4.79 2.83
N GLY A 93 -9.51 3.77 3.51
CA GLY A 93 -8.22 3.15 3.22
C GLY A 93 -7.05 4.10 3.53
N THR A 94 -5.81 3.57 3.57
CA THR A 94 -4.61 4.42 3.73
C THR A 94 -4.49 5.48 2.65
N VAL A 95 -4.95 5.21 1.44
CA VAL A 95 -4.96 6.18 0.33
C VAL A 95 -5.68 7.48 0.71
N GLY A 96 -6.82 7.39 1.42
CA GLY A 96 -7.53 8.56 1.97
C GLY A 96 -6.70 9.30 3.02
N LEU A 97 -6.03 8.58 3.91
CA LEU A 97 -5.17 9.15 4.96
C LEU A 97 -3.93 9.85 4.38
N LEU A 98 -3.29 9.27 3.36
CA LEU A 98 -2.17 9.89 2.65
C LEU A 98 -2.58 11.20 1.96
N GLN A 99 -3.78 11.24 1.38
CA GLN A 99 -4.34 12.47 0.83
C GLN A 99 -4.56 13.52 1.92
N GLN A 100 -5.12 13.12 3.06
CA GLN A 100 -5.35 13.99 4.20
C GLN A 100 -4.05 14.54 4.78
N LEU A 101 -2.99 13.74 4.88
CA LEU A 101 -1.66 14.19 5.28
C LEU A 101 -1.16 15.30 4.35
N CYS A 102 -1.22 15.09 3.03
CA CYS A 102 -0.84 16.11 2.07
C CYS A 102 -1.70 17.39 2.23
N LEU A 103 -3.02 17.26 2.39
CA LEU A 103 -3.91 18.41 2.56
C LEU A 103 -3.72 19.14 3.89
N SER A 104 -3.21 18.47 4.92
CA SER A 104 -3.00 19.04 6.26
C SER A 104 -1.67 19.78 6.40
N TYR A 105 -0.64 19.36 5.65
CA TYR A 105 0.74 19.81 5.88
C TYR A 105 1.42 20.44 4.67
N VAL A 106 0.84 20.32 3.47
CA VAL A 106 1.51 20.74 2.23
C VAL A 106 0.72 21.83 1.51
N GLU A 107 1.38 22.92 1.17
CA GLU A 107 0.84 24.00 0.33
C GLU A 107 1.78 24.34 -0.83
N ALA A 108 1.43 25.39 -1.59
CA ALA A 108 2.22 25.79 -2.75
C ALA A 108 3.60 26.34 -2.33
N GLY A 109 4.66 25.71 -2.82
CA GLY A 109 6.05 26.03 -2.49
C GLY A 109 6.71 25.02 -1.57
N ASP A 110 5.92 24.17 -0.91
CA ASP A 110 6.44 23.12 -0.05
C ASP A 110 6.95 21.91 -0.84
N GLU A 111 7.76 21.09 -0.17
CA GLU A 111 8.34 19.87 -0.70
C GLU A 111 7.86 18.64 0.07
N VAL A 112 7.69 17.54 -0.68
CA VAL A 112 7.44 16.20 -0.13
C VAL A 112 8.53 15.26 -0.60
N VAL A 113 9.27 14.66 0.34
CA VAL A 113 10.37 13.74 0.07
C VAL A 113 9.87 12.31 0.11
N TYR A 114 10.28 11.48 -0.83
CA TYR A 114 10.07 10.04 -0.80
C TYR A 114 11.04 9.29 -1.72
N PRO A 115 11.43 8.05 -1.38
CA PRO A 115 12.19 7.20 -2.28
C PRO A 115 11.39 6.88 -3.56
N TRP A 116 12.09 6.75 -4.69
CA TRP A 116 11.45 6.46 -5.96
C TRP A 116 12.26 5.42 -6.76
N ARG A 117 11.67 4.29 -7.16
CA ARG A 117 10.26 3.92 -7.33
C ARG A 117 9.59 3.55 -6.00
N SER A 118 8.42 4.10 -5.75
CA SER A 118 7.56 3.76 -4.61
C SER A 118 6.08 3.88 -5.00
N PHE A 119 5.17 4.01 -4.02
CA PHE A 119 3.75 4.00 -4.29
C PHE A 119 3.31 5.19 -5.16
N GLU A 120 2.72 4.89 -6.30
CA GLU A 120 2.38 5.87 -7.35
C GLU A 120 1.41 6.99 -6.91
N VAL A 121 0.83 6.87 -5.73
CA VAL A 121 -0.09 7.86 -5.16
C VAL A 121 0.64 9.06 -4.54
N TYR A 122 1.88 8.89 -4.08
CA TYR A 122 2.64 9.97 -3.43
C TYR A 122 2.83 11.20 -4.34
N PRO A 123 3.33 11.08 -5.57
CA PRO A 123 3.44 12.23 -6.48
C PRO A 123 2.09 12.86 -6.82
N VAL A 124 1.02 12.05 -6.89
CA VAL A 124 -0.32 12.54 -7.19
C VAL A 124 -0.83 13.46 -6.09
N TYR A 125 -0.76 13.02 -4.82
CA TYR A 125 -1.27 13.81 -3.69
C TYR A 125 -0.39 14.99 -3.35
N THR A 126 0.93 14.86 -3.46
CA THR A 126 1.87 15.99 -3.38
C THR A 126 1.44 17.10 -4.34
N ARG A 127 1.24 16.75 -5.60
CA ARG A 127 0.84 17.73 -6.63
C ARG A 127 -0.56 18.29 -6.42
N LEU A 128 -1.53 17.46 -5.98
CA LEU A 128 -2.89 17.92 -5.66
C LEU A 128 -2.90 18.93 -4.51
N ALA A 129 -2.03 18.79 -3.51
CA ALA A 129 -1.86 19.76 -2.44
C ALA A 129 -1.16 21.04 -2.91
N GLY A 130 -0.45 21.01 -4.03
CA GLY A 130 0.32 22.13 -4.58
C GLY A 130 1.82 22.03 -4.33
N GLY A 131 2.27 20.98 -3.65
CA GLY A 131 3.67 20.74 -3.31
C GLY A 131 4.49 20.21 -4.48
N THR A 132 5.80 20.16 -4.26
CA THR A 132 6.82 19.64 -5.17
C THR A 132 7.34 18.31 -4.65
N SER A 133 7.41 17.31 -5.52
CA SER A 133 8.01 16.01 -5.21
C SER A 133 9.54 16.09 -5.25
N VAL A 134 10.18 15.65 -4.18
CA VAL A 134 11.64 15.45 -4.10
C VAL A 134 11.89 13.95 -3.98
N THR A 135 12.37 13.34 -5.04
CA THR A 135 12.57 11.90 -5.10
C THR A 135 14.01 11.52 -4.75
N VAL A 136 14.15 10.47 -3.92
CA VAL A 136 15.45 9.89 -3.56
C VAL A 136 15.61 8.57 -4.33
N PRO A 137 16.70 8.33 -5.05
CA PRO A 137 16.93 7.05 -5.73
C PRO A 137 16.94 5.88 -4.75
N LEU A 138 16.46 4.72 -5.20
CA LEU A 138 16.62 3.47 -4.45
C LEU A 138 18.09 3.04 -4.41
N ALA A 139 18.46 2.34 -3.35
CA ALA A 139 19.75 1.66 -3.25
C ALA A 139 19.86 0.52 -4.30
N PRO A 140 21.06 -0.03 -4.58
CA PRO A 140 21.25 -1.09 -5.57
C PRO A 140 20.45 -2.38 -5.28
N ASP A 141 20.12 -2.64 -4.02
CA ASP A 141 19.27 -3.73 -3.57
C ASP A 141 17.77 -3.41 -3.61
N LEU A 142 17.41 -2.27 -4.20
CA LEU A 142 16.05 -1.71 -4.28
C LEU A 142 15.46 -1.30 -2.91
N GLY A 143 16.28 -1.23 -1.87
CA GLY A 143 15.96 -0.70 -0.55
C GLY A 143 16.06 0.83 -0.49
N PHE A 144 15.86 1.36 0.70
CA PHE A 144 15.96 2.79 0.99
C PHE A 144 17.25 3.11 1.73
N ASP A 145 17.90 4.20 1.36
CA ASP A 145 19.05 4.74 2.10
C ASP A 145 18.59 5.83 3.09
N PRO A 146 18.59 5.56 4.40
CA PRO A 146 18.16 6.52 5.42
C PRO A 146 18.94 7.85 5.36
N ARG A 147 20.23 7.79 5.05
CA ARG A 147 21.09 9.00 4.98
C ARG A 147 20.75 9.84 3.75
N ALA A 148 20.51 9.19 2.62
CA ALA A 148 20.13 9.90 1.40
C ALA A 148 18.74 10.56 1.56
N ILE A 149 17.80 9.90 2.26
CA ILE A 149 16.49 10.47 2.56
C ILE A 149 16.63 11.71 3.45
N ALA A 150 17.37 11.61 4.57
CA ALA A 150 17.58 12.74 5.46
C ALA A 150 18.31 13.92 4.76
N ALA A 151 19.27 13.63 3.90
CA ALA A 151 20.02 14.64 3.13
C ALA A 151 19.16 15.34 2.06
N ALA A 152 18.04 14.74 1.63
CA ALA A 152 17.11 15.34 0.67
C ALA A 152 16.13 16.34 1.30
N VAL A 153 16.05 16.37 2.63
CA VAL A 153 15.19 17.29 3.39
C VAL A 153 15.75 18.70 3.35
N THR A 154 14.90 19.68 3.04
CA THR A 154 15.24 21.11 3.01
C THR A 154 14.32 21.91 3.95
N GLU A 155 14.53 23.20 4.09
CA GLU A 155 13.63 24.10 4.85
C GLU A 155 12.19 24.13 4.31
N ARG A 156 11.99 23.76 3.03
CA ARG A 156 10.67 23.66 2.39
C ARG A 156 10.00 22.31 2.57
N THR A 157 10.72 21.31 3.03
CA THR A 157 10.15 19.97 3.24
C THR A 157 9.15 19.98 4.39
N LYS A 158 7.94 19.47 4.14
CA LYS A 158 6.88 19.34 5.16
C LYS A 158 6.53 17.90 5.47
N LEU A 159 6.79 17.00 4.52
CA LEU A 159 6.37 15.61 4.63
C LEU A 159 7.39 14.68 3.98
N VAL A 160 7.65 13.57 4.64
CA VAL A 160 8.44 12.44 4.11
C VAL A 160 7.53 11.21 4.07
N PHE A 161 7.45 10.51 2.93
CA PHE A 161 6.76 9.22 2.84
C PHE A 161 7.75 8.07 2.76
N LEU A 162 7.58 7.06 3.61
CA LEU A 162 8.37 5.84 3.67
C LEU A 162 7.44 4.63 3.57
N ALA A 163 7.32 4.03 2.37
CA ALA A 163 6.58 2.77 2.20
C ALA A 163 7.44 1.60 2.67
N THR A 164 7.03 0.89 3.72
CA THR A 164 7.76 -0.26 4.25
C THR A 164 6.81 -1.35 4.74
N PRO A 165 6.75 -2.50 4.04
CA PRO A 165 7.42 -2.87 2.77
C PRO A 165 7.07 -1.96 1.60
N ASN A 166 8.09 -1.65 0.77
CA ASN A 166 7.90 -0.78 -0.38
C ASN A 166 7.08 -1.46 -1.49
N ASN A 167 6.20 -0.71 -2.12
CA ASN A 167 5.53 -1.09 -3.34
C ASN A 167 6.10 -0.24 -4.51
N PRO A 168 6.76 -0.84 -5.53
CA PRO A 168 6.58 -2.23 -5.98
C PRO A 168 7.70 -3.21 -5.59
N THR A 169 8.78 -2.80 -4.93
CA THR A 169 9.99 -3.62 -4.77
C THR A 169 9.89 -4.71 -3.70
N GLY A 170 8.95 -4.57 -2.76
CA GLY A 170 8.77 -5.50 -1.64
C GLY A 170 9.81 -5.38 -0.52
N VAL A 171 10.82 -4.53 -0.66
CA VAL A 171 11.87 -4.35 0.35
C VAL A 171 11.33 -3.56 1.54
N ALA A 172 11.71 -3.95 2.75
CA ALA A 172 11.29 -3.28 3.98
C ALA A 172 12.49 -2.65 4.72
N MET A 173 12.19 -1.61 5.49
CA MET A 173 13.11 -1.00 6.46
C MET A 173 12.89 -1.62 7.84
N THR A 174 13.95 -1.79 8.59
CA THR A 174 13.88 -2.11 10.02
C THR A 174 13.51 -0.87 10.85
N THR A 175 13.08 -1.04 12.11
CA THR A 175 12.89 0.10 13.01
C THR A 175 14.19 0.88 13.26
N ALA A 176 15.35 0.24 13.14
CA ALA A 176 16.64 0.92 13.21
C ALA A 176 16.88 1.84 11.99
N ASP A 177 16.52 1.41 10.77
CA ASP A 177 16.61 2.24 9.56
C ASP A 177 15.62 3.42 9.64
N LEU A 178 14.39 3.17 10.08
CA LEU A 178 13.37 4.20 10.27
C LEU A 178 13.81 5.23 11.32
N ARG A 179 14.40 4.79 12.43
CA ARG A 179 15.00 5.64 13.47
C ARG A 179 16.08 6.55 12.87
N ALA A 180 16.98 5.99 12.05
CA ALA A 180 18.03 6.77 11.42
C ALA A 180 17.48 7.88 10.49
N VAL A 181 16.34 7.67 9.83
CA VAL A 181 15.64 8.73 9.10
C VAL A 181 15.08 9.78 10.06
N LEU A 182 14.35 9.35 11.11
CA LEU A 182 13.69 10.25 12.07
C LEU A 182 14.70 11.13 12.82
N GLU A 183 15.86 10.60 13.19
CA GLU A 183 16.96 11.36 13.82
C GLU A 183 17.61 12.35 12.86
N GLY A 184 17.59 12.06 11.56
CA GLY A 184 18.17 12.92 10.52
C GLY A 184 17.22 13.99 9.96
N VAL A 185 15.94 13.97 10.34
CA VAL A 185 14.88 14.87 9.83
C VAL A 185 14.47 15.84 10.93
N PRO A 186 14.32 17.16 10.65
CA PRO A 186 13.82 18.13 11.62
C PRO A 186 12.46 17.75 12.20
N SER A 187 12.22 18.06 13.47
CA SER A 187 10.98 17.64 14.20
C SER A 187 9.70 18.35 13.74
N ASP A 188 9.81 19.38 12.92
CA ASP A 188 8.69 20.07 12.27
C ASP A 188 8.35 19.50 10.88
N VAL A 189 9.08 18.49 10.41
CA VAL A 189 8.80 17.72 9.20
C VAL A 189 8.11 16.41 9.59
N ILE A 190 6.92 16.16 9.05
CA ILE A 190 6.18 14.92 9.33
C ILE A 190 6.79 13.75 8.55
N VAL A 191 7.03 12.62 9.23
CA VAL A 191 7.47 11.37 8.61
C VAL A 191 6.34 10.35 8.65
N CYS A 192 5.77 10.05 7.49
CA CYS A 192 4.74 9.02 7.34
C CYS A 192 5.37 7.68 6.99
N ILE A 193 5.27 6.72 7.90
CA ILE A 193 5.66 5.33 7.72
C ILE A 193 4.44 4.56 7.21
N ASP A 194 4.42 4.26 5.91
CA ASP A 194 3.29 3.59 5.25
C ASP A 194 3.51 2.07 5.26
N GLU A 195 2.91 1.41 6.24
CA GLU A 195 3.00 -0.04 6.48
C GLU A 195 1.82 -0.81 5.87
N ALA A 196 1.48 -0.54 4.60
CA ALA A 196 0.35 -1.23 3.94
C ALA A 196 0.50 -2.76 3.84
N TYR A 197 1.69 -3.30 4.09
CA TYR A 197 2.03 -4.73 4.01
C TYR A 197 2.63 -5.27 5.31
N ARG A 198 2.41 -4.59 6.43
CA ARG A 198 2.97 -4.89 7.75
C ARG A 198 2.85 -6.36 8.15
N GLU A 199 1.69 -6.95 7.92
CA GLU A 199 1.37 -8.30 8.36
C GLU A 199 2.18 -9.38 7.63
N PHE A 200 2.84 -9.05 6.50
CA PHE A 200 3.64 -9.98 5.70
C PHE A 200 5.14 -9.93 6.01
N LEU A 201 5.57 -9.08 6.95
CA LEU A 201 6.96 -8.97 7.37
C LEU A 201 7.43 -10.25 8.07
N ASP A 202 8.64 -10.67 7.75
CA ASP A 202 9.34 -11.67 8.54
C ASP A 202 9.66 -11.12 9.94
N PRO A 203 9.87 -11.97 10.96
CA PRO A 203 10.33 -11.53 12.29
C PRO A 203 11.63 -10.72 12.22
N GLY A 204 11.76 -9.71 13.06
CA GLY A 204 13.00 -8.93 13.22
C GLY A 204 13.00 -7.53 12.61
N PHE A 205 11.94 -7.14 11.90
CA PHE A 205 11.82 -5.76 11.38
C PHE A 205 11.40 -4.74 12.45
N GLY A 206 10.94 -5.17 13.63
CA GLY A 206 10.46 -4.31 14.71
C GLY A 206 9.03 -3.80 14.49
N ASP A 207 8.51 -2.98 15.41
CA ASP A 207 7.20 -2.31 15.26
C ASP A 207 7.34 -0.81 15.54
N PRO A 208 7.22 0.07 14.52
CA PRO A 208 7.38 1.51 14.69
C PRO A 208 6.33 2.13 15.62
N VAL A 209 5.14 1.50 15.79
CA VAL A 209 4.13 2.01 16.72
C VAL A 209 4.63 1.95 18.18
N SER A 210 5.18 0.83 18.61
CA SER A 210 5.67 0.66 19.98
C SER A 210 7.10 1.16 20.19
N GLU A 211 7.95 1.16 19.15
CA GLU A 211 9.38 1.45 19.27
C GLU A 211 9.75 2.90 18.91
N LEU A 212 8.99 3.56 18.02
CA LEU A 212 9.35 4.89 17.51
C LEU A 212 8.36 5.99 17.90
N LEU A 213 7.05 5.75 17.84
CA LEU A 213 6.06 6.78 18.16
C LEU A 213 6.18 7.36 19.59
N PRO A 214 6.61 6.64 20.63
CA PRO A 214 6.83 7.24 21.94
C PRO A 214 7.95 8.28 21.98
N GLU A 215 8.90 8.24 21.05
CA GLU A 215 10.08 9.10 21.02
C GLU A 215 9.96 10.23 19.96
N PHE A 216 9.22 9.97 18.86
CA PHE A 216 9.14 10.87 17.69
C PHE A 216 7.71 11.35 17.46
N SER A 217 7.35 12.51 18.00
CA SER A 217 6.01 13.10 17.86
C SER A 217 5.65 13.54 16.43
N ASN A 218 6.65 13.69 15.55
CA ASN A 218 6.48 13.98 14.13
C ASN A 218 6.34 12.73 13.25
N ALA A 219 6.37 11.53 13.83
CA ALA A 219 6.12 10.28 13.11
C ALA A 219 4.62 9.91 13.10
N VAL A 220 4.15 9.39 11.99
CA VAL A 220 2.82 8.78 11.83
C VAL A 220 2.94 7.48 11.09
N VAL A 221 2.33 6.43 11.61
CA VAL A 221 2.28 5.11 10.98
C VAL A 221 0.93 4.92 10.33
N THR A 222 0.88 4.52 9.06
CA THR A 222 -0.38 4.17 8.37
C THR A 222 -0.43 2.68 8.06
N ARG A 223 -1.58 2.04 8.31
CA ARG A 223 -1.85 0.61 8.04
C ARG A 223 -3.21 0.45 7.37
N THR A 224 -3.38 -0.59 6.55
CA THR A 224 -4.60 -0.83 5.80
C THR A 224 -5.20 -2.21 6.11
N MET A 225 -6.51 -2.30 6.10
CA MET A 225 -7.19 -3.59 6.14
C MET A 225 -7.46 -4.16 4.72
N SER A 226 -6.95 -3.50 3.67
CA SER A 226 -7.16 -3.91 2.28
C SER A 226 -6.35 -5.14 1.87
N LYS A 227 -5.27 -5.49 2.58
CA LYS A 227 -4.30 -6.54 2.18
C LYS A 227 -4.49 -7.80 3.01
N ALA A 228 -3.83 -7.90 4.14
CA ALA A 228 -3.90 -9.05 5.04
C ALA A 228 -5.34 -9.42 5.44
N HIS A 229 -6.14 -8.42 5.77
CA HIS A 229 -7.52 -8.62 6.24
C HIS A 229 -8.54 -8.88 5.11
N GLY A 230 -8.14 -8.85 3.83
CA GLY A 230 -9.04 -9.13 2.71
C GLY A 230 -10.15 -8.09 2.46
N LEU A 231 -10.02 -6.88 3.01
CA LEU A 231 -11.06 -5.84 2.98
C LEU A 231 -10.84 -4.76 1.90
N ALA A 232 -10.20 -5.11 0.79
CA ALA A 232 -9.87 -4.16 -0.27
C ALA A 232 -11.09 -3.40 -0.82
N GLY A 233 -12.22 -4.09 -0.98
CA GLY A 233 -13.48 -3.51 -1.48
C GLY A 233 -14.24 -2.66 -0.46
N VAL A 234 -13.97 -2.82 0.83
CA VAL A 234 -14.69 -2.15 1.93
C VAL A 234 -14.15 -0.74 2.21
N ARG A 235 -12.87 -0.51 1.90
CA ARG A 235 -12.20 0.80 1.99
C ARG A 235 -12.00 1.27 3.43
N VAL A 236 -11.22 0.55 4.23
CA VAL A 236 -10.84 0.94 5.59
C VAL A 236 -9.33 0.82 5.79
N GLY A 237 -8.75 1.81 6.45
CA GLY A 237 -7.38 1.87 6.91
C GLY A 237 -7.27 2.83 8.08
N TYR A 238 -6.14 2.86 8.75
CA TYR A 238 -5.95 3.69 9.93
C TYR A 238 -4.55 4.29 9.99
N ALA A 239 -4.42 5.35 10.78
CA ALA A 239 -3.14 5.96 11.11
C ALA A 239 -2.99 6.06 12.64
N VAL A 240 -1.76 5.94 13.11
CA VAL A 240 -1.37 6.05 14.52
C VAL A 240 -0.26 7.08 14.64
N GLY A 241 -0.37 8.00 15.60
CA GLY A 241 0.62 9.05 15.81
C GLY A 241 0.36 9.86 17.07
N HIS A 242 1.09 10.97 17.25
CA HIS A 242 0.85 11.88 18.35
C HIS A 242 -0.58 12.47 18.28
N PRO A 243 -1.31 12.66 19.41
CA PRO A 243 -2.70 13.15 19.39
C PRO A 243 -2.91 14.46 18.60
N ASP A 244 -1.98 15.42 18.68
CA ASP A 244 -2.09 16.68 17.94
C ASP A 244 -1.96 16.48 16.42
N LEU A 245 -1.09 15.53 15.99
CA LEU A 245 -0.95 15.16 14.59
C LEU A 245 -2.24 14.50 14.10
N ILE A 246 -2.76 13.52 14.84
CA ILE A 246 -4.02 12.84 14.53
C ILE A 246 -5.19 13.83 14.49
N SER A 247 -5.29 14.71 15.47
CA SER A 247 -6.31 15.79 15.49
C SER A 247 -6.22 16.71 14.27
N THR A 248 -5.01 16.95 13.76
CA THR A 248 -4.80 17.76 12.55
C THR A 248 -5.26 17.04 11.30
N ILE A 249 -4.94 15.74 11.15
CA ILE A 249 -5.44 14.90 10.04
C ILE A 249 -6.98 14.82 10.07
N ASP A 250 -7.56 14.67 11.25
CA ASP A 250 -9.03 14.59 11.42
C ASP A 250 -9.77 15.83 10.89
N LYS A 251 -9.13 17.01 10.81
CA LYS A 251 -9.75 18.23 10.24
C LYS A 251 -9.95 18.15 8.72
N THR A 252 -9.19 17.31 8.03
CA THR A 252 -9.28 17.12 6.58
C THR A 252 -10.06 15.85 6.18
N LEU A 253 -10.60 15.12 7.18
CA LEU A 253 -11.45 13.97 6.95
C LEU A 253 -12.70 14.36 6.15
N VAL A 254 -12.99 13.58 5.10
CA VAL A 254 -14.31 13.67 4.46
C VAL A 254 -15.37 13.17 5.46
N PRO A 255 -16.39 13.96 5.78
CA PRO A 255 -17.41 13.55 6.74
C PRO A 255 -18.03 12.20 6.36
N PHE A 256 -18.10 11.27 7.32
CA PHE A 256 -18.67 9.91 7.16
C PHE A 256 -17.97 9.05 6.10
N ALA A 257 -16.69 9.32 5.79
CA ALA A 257 -15.94 8.59 4.75
C ALA A 257 -15.83 7.09 5.02
N VAL A 258 -15.71 6.70 6.29
CA VAL A 258 -15.71 5.28 6.70
C VAL A 258 -17.16 4.86 6.95
N ASN A 259 -17.76 4.19 5.99
CA ASN A 259 -19.17 3.80 6.03
C ASN A 259 -19.46 2.72 7.09
N ALA A 260 -20.75 2.50 7.40
CA ALA A 260 -21.18 1.53 8.44
C ALA A 260 -20.72 0.10 8.15
N LEU A 261 -20.71 -0.33 6.88
CA LEU A 261 -20.25 -1.65 6.49
C LEU A 261 -18.75 -1.83 6.74
N ALA A 262 -17.97 -0.75 6.46
CA ALA A 262 -16.54 -0.74 6.69
C ALA A 262 -16.20 -0.80 8.19
N GLN A 263 -16.94 -0.07 9.03
CA GLN A 263 -16.74 -0.10 10.48
C GLN A 263 -17.08 -1.48 11.06
N ALA A 264 -18.19 -2.09 10.64
CA ALA A 264 -18.58 -3.42 11.07
C ALA A 264 -17.58 -4.50 10.61
N ALA A 265 -17.12 -4.42 9.36
CA ALA A 265 -16.12 -5.32 8.82
C ALA A 265 -14.78 -5.21 9.56
N ALA A 266 -14.35 -3.99 9.87
CA ALA A 266 -13.11 -3.74 10.60
C ALA A 266 -13.16 -4.34 12.01
N LEU A 267 -14.23 -4.12 12.75
CA LEU A 267 -14.42 -4.70 14.10
C LEU A 267 -14.39 -6.23 14.06
N ALA A 268 -15.17 -6.83 13.16
CA ALA A 268 -15.20 -8.28 13.03
C ALA A 268 -13.83 -8.86 12.63
N ALA A 269 -13.08 -8.17 11.76
CA ALA A 269 -11.74 -8.60 11.38
C ALA A 269 -10.74 -8.50 12.55
N LEU A 270 -10.85 -7.48 13.41
CA LEU A 270 -10.01 -7.33 14.59
C LEU A 270 -10.31 -8.41 15.65
N GLU A 271 -11.57 -8.77 15.83
CA GLU A 271 -12.01 -9.86 16.74
C GLU A 271 -11.52 -11.24 16.28
N HIS A 272 -11.34 -11.45 14.97
CA HIS A 272 -10.92 -12.70 14.35
C HIS A 272 -9.48 -12.65 13.82
N SER A 273 -8.61 -11.91 14.48
CA SER A 273 -7.22 -11.70 14.03
C SER A 273 -6.42 -12.99 13.89
N ASP A 274 -6.63 -13.99 14.74
CA ASP A 274 -5.91 -15.26 14.69
C ASP A 274 -6.18 -16.04 13.38
N GLU A 275 -7.40 -15.95 12.85
CA GLU A 275 -7.76 -16.54 11.56
C GLU A 275 -7.07 -15.76 10.40
N ILE A 276 -6.98 -14.44 10.51
CA ILE A 276 -6.27 -13.60 9.55
C ILE A 276 -4.77 -13.91 9.58
N ASP A 277 -4.16 -14.01 10.76
CA ASP A 277 -2.74 -14.34 10.92
C ASP A 277 -2.41 -15.71 10.32
N THR A 278 -3.32 -16.68 10.46
CA THR A 278 -3.22 -17.99 9.81
C THR A 278 -3.22 -17.87 8.28
N ALA A 279 -4.13 -17.07 7.72
CA ALA A 279 -4.20 -16.83 6.27
C ALA A 279 -2.96 -16.08 5.75
N VAL A 280 -2.47 -15.11 6.52
CA VAL A 280 -1.22 -14.38 6.22
C VAL A 280 -0.03 -15.32 6.20
N ALA A 281 0.10 -16.21 7.18
CA ALA A 281 1.18 -17.20 7.21
C ALA A 281 1.17 -18.11 5.98
N ALA A 282 0.00 -18.50 5.48
CA ALA A 282 -0.13 -19.26 4.24
C ALA A 282 0.37 -18.46 3.01
N ILE A 283 0.05 -17.16 2.94
CA ILE A 283 0.54 -16.29 1.85
C ILE A 283 2.07 -16.12 1.93
N ILE A 284 2.64 -15.97 3.12
CA ILE A 284 4.10 -15.88 3.32
C ILE A 284 4.79 -17.18 2.87
N ALA A 285 4.23 -18.34 3.25
CA ALA A 285 4.76 -19.63 2.83
C ALA A 285 4.70 -19.81 1.30
N GLU A 286 3.61 -19.35 0.69
CA GLU A 286 3.44 -19.41 -0.76
C GLU A 286 4.37 -18.43 -1.48
N ARG A 287 4.60 -17.23 -0.95
CA ARG A 287 5.64 -16.30 -1.44
C ARG A 287 7.00 -16.98 -1.47
N ALA A 288 7.39 -17.61 -0.35
CA ALA A 288 8.66 -18.31 -0.25
C ALA A 288 8.78 -19.43 -1.29
N ARG A 289 7.70 -20.20 -1.52
CA ARG A 289 7.67 -21.25 -2.57
C ARG A 289 7.87 -20.66 -3.96
N VAL A 290 7.14 -19.62 -4.32
CA VAL A 290 7.27 -18.92 -5.60
C VAL A 290 8.70 -18.40 -5.81
N GLU A 291 9.30 -17.82 -4.78
CA GLU A 291 10.68 -17.34 -4.80
C GLU A 291 11.70 -18.48 -5.03
N VAL A 292 11.48 -19.64 -4.42
CA VAL A 292 12.35 -20.82 -4.63
C VAL A 292 12.32 -21.26 -6.10
N GLU A 293 11.14 -21.36 -6.70
CA GLU A 293 10.99 -21.74 -8.11
C GLU A 293 11.62 -20.72 -9.06
N LEU A 294 11.42 -19.43 -8.80
CA LEU A 294 12.04 -18.37 -9.61
C LEU A 294 13.57 -18.38 -9.49
N ARG A 295 14.12 -18.58 -8.27
CA ARG A 295 15.58 -18.71 -8.09
C ARG A 295 16.15 -19.95 -8.78
N ALA A 296 15.44 -21.08 -8.74
CA ALA A 296 15.84 -22.30 -9.45
C ALA A 296 15.90 -22.07 -10.98
N ALA A 297 15.07 -21.16 -11.50
CA ALA A 297 15.08 -20.73 -12.89
C ALA A 297 16.11 -19.59 -13.18
N GLY A 298 16.99 -19.26 -12.24
CA GLY A 298 18.06 -18.27 -12.41
C GLY A 298 17.69 -16.81 -12.11
N TRP A 299 16.49 -16.54 -11.62
CA TRP A 299 16.06 -15.17 -11.29
C TRP A 299 16.69 -14.68 -9.99
N THR A 300 17.11 -13.41 -10.01
CA THR A 300 17.55 -12.67 -8.83
C THR A 300 16.59 -11.54 -8.53
N PHE A 301 16.29 -11.31 -7.26
CA PHE A 301 15.35 -10.28 -6.82
C PHE A 301 15.64 -9.89 -5.36
N PRO A 302 15.12 -8.73 -4.89
CA PRO A 302 15.32 -8.29 -3.53
C PRO A 302 14.63 -9.21 -2.51
N ASN A 303 14.89 -8.99 -1.22
CA ASN A 303 14.20 -9.69 -0.14
C ASN A 303 12.78 -9.14 -0.01
N HIS A 304 11.78 -9.84 -0.57
CA HIS A 304 10.40 -9.41 -0.54
C HIS A 304 9.76 -9.64 0.83
N GLN A 305 9.11 -8.59 1.33
CA GLN A 305 8.45 -8.57 2.63
C GLN A 305 6.95 -8.20 2.51
N ALA A 306 6.35 -8.40 1.34
CA ALA A 306 4.95 -8.11 1.04
C ALA A 306 4.23 -9.32 0.45
N ASN A 307 2.95 -9.19 0.11
CA ASN A 307 2.17 -10.24 -0.56
C ASN A 307 2.35 -10.24 -2.10
N PHE A 308 3.54 -9.91 -2.57
CA PHE A 308 3.90 -9.92 -3.99
C PHE A 308 5.40 -10.12 -4.18
N VAL A 309 5.80 -10.46 -5.40
CA VAL A 309 7.19 -10.46 -5.85
C VAL A 309 7.41 -9.39 -6.91
N TRP A 310 8.63 -8.85 -6.98
CA TRP A 310 9.10 -7.93 -7.99
C TRP A 310 10.11 -8.60 -8.90
N LEU A 311 9.90 -8.54 -10.22
CA LEU A 311 10.79 -9.09 -11.23
C LEU A 311 11.24 -7.96 -12.14
N ALA A 312 12.52 -7.63 -12.08
CA ALA A 312 13.14 -6.62 -12.94
C ALA A 312 13.30 -7.17 -14.37
N LEU A 313 12.62 -6.57 -15.33
CA LEU A 313 12.62 -6.97 -16.74
C LEU A 313 13.19 -5.90 -17.67
N GLY A 314 13.40 -4.67 -17.15
CA GLY A 314 13.88 -3.54 -17.96
C GLY A 314 13.00 -3.33 -19.19
N GLU A 315 13.61 -3.16 -20.34
CA GLU A 315 12.93 -2.93 -21.63
C GLU A 315 12.00 -4.07 -22.06
N ARG A 316 12.17 -5.28 -21.53
CA ARG A 316 11.28 -6.43 -21.83
C ARG A 316 9.93 -6.37 -21.11
N THR A 317 9.74 -5.46 -20.17
CA THR A 317 8.55 -5.40 -19.30
C THR A 317 7.24 -5.44 -20.06
N ASP A 318 7.09 -4.57 -21.05
CA ASP A 318 5.81 -4.43 -21.76
C ASP A 318 5.52 -5.62 -22.67
N ALA A 319 6.54 -6.17 -23.31
CA ALA A 319 6.41 -7.37 -24.16
C ALA A 319 6.02 -8.61 -23.33
N VAL A 320 6.74 -8.87 -22.23
CA VAL A 320 6.43 -9.99 -21.33
C VAL A 320 5.05 -9.83 -20.69
N THR A 321 4.66 -8.62 -20.31
CA THR A 321 3.33 -8.36 -19.78
C THR A 321 2.23 -8.69 -20.77
N LEU A 322 2.40 -8.30 -22.04
CA LEU A 322 1.43 -8.57 -23.09
C LEU A 322 1.26 -10.09 -23.33
N GLU A 323 2.35 -10.85 -23.34
CA GLU A 323 2.30 -12.31 -23.51
C GLU A 323 1.66 -13.01 -22.31
N LEU A 324 1.95 -12.54 -21.07
CA LEU A 324 1.26 -13.01 -19.86
C LEU A 324 -0.26 -12.76 -19.95
N GLU A 325 -0.66 -11.56 -20.34
CA GLU A 325 -2.09 -11.21 -20.49
C GLU A 325 -2.78 -12.09 -21.55
N ARG A 326 -2.14 -12.31 -22.72
CA ARG A 326 -2.65 -13.20 -23.78
C ARG A 326 -2.80 -14.65 -23.31
N SER A 327 -1.95 -15.06 -22.37
CA SER A 327 -2.02 -16.38 -21.74
C SER A 327 -2.96 -16.44 -20.53
N GLY A 328 -3.67 -15.33 -20.25
CA GLY A 328 -4.64 -15.23 -19.17
C GLY A 328 -4.02 -15.03 -17.80
N VAL A 329 -2.84 -14.43 -17.70
CA VAL A 329 -2.19 -14.06 -16.44
C VAL A 329 -2.01 -12.54 -16.40
N VAL A 330 -2.77 -11.86 -15.55
CA VAL A 330 -2.77 -10.40 -15.44
C VAL A 330 -1.90 -9.97 -14.28
N VAL A 331 -0.78 -9.30 -14.57
CA VAL A 331 0.18 -8.77 -13.59
C VAL A 331 0.23 -7.24 -13.63
N ARG A 332 0.99 -6.60 -12.73
CA ARG A 332 1.17 -5.14 -12.74
C ARG A 332 2.50 -4.75 -13.38
N PRO A 333 2.52 -4.21 -14.60
CA PRO A 333 3.74 -3.69 -15.21
C PRO A 333 4.10 -2.30 -14.68
N PHE A 334 5.40 -2.05 -14.68
CA PHE A 334 6.04 -0.75 -14.55
C PHE A 334 6.99 -0.63 -15.75
N SER A 335 6.52 0.02 -16.82
CA SER A 335 7.21 0.07 -18.12
C SER A 335 8.70 0.41 -17.99
N ASN A 336 9.54 -0.34 -18.69
CA ASN A 336 11.00 -0.27 -18.65
C ASN A 336 11.66 -0.58 -17.30
N GLU A 337 10.92 -1.04 -16.30
CA GLU A 337 11.43 -1.38 -14.97
C GLU A 337 11.23 -2.85 -14.64
N GLY A 338 9.99 -3.33 -14.65
CA GLY A 338 9.68 -4.71 -14.30
C GLY A 338 8.19 -4.95 -14.07
N ILE A 339 7.87 -6.13 -13.54
CA ILE A 339 6.52 -6.52 -13.17
C ILE A 339 6.43 -6.81 -11.67
N ARG A 340 5.31 -6.39 -11.08
CA ARG A 340 4.93 -6.81 -9.73
C ARG A 340 3.84 -7.86 -9.84
N VAL A 341 4.06 -9.02 -9.22
CA VAL A 341 3.16 -10.17 -9.26
C VAL A 341 2.64 -10.44 -7.86
N THR A 342 1.34 -10.31 -7.68
CA THR A 342 0.66 -10.63 -6.41
C THR A 342 0.76 -12.13 -6.13
N ILE A 343 0.98 -12.51 -4.88
CA ILE A 343 0.86 -13.91 -4.45
C ILE A 343 -0.62 -14.25 -4.37
N GLY A 344 -1.05 -15.10 -5.29
CA GLY A 344 -2.39 -15.65 -5.38
C GLY A 344 -2.54 -16.96 -4.62
N SER A 345 -3.57 -17.73 -4.95
CA SER A 345 -3.70 -19.12 -4.52
C SER A 345 -2.58 -20.00 -5.15
N PRO A 346 -2.25 -21.16 -4.57
CA PRO A 346 -1.25 -22.06 -5.16
C PRO A 346 -1.48 -22.36 -6.65
N ALA A 347 -2.72 -22.59 -7.06
CA ALA A 347 -3.06 -22.87 -8.46
C ALA A 347 -2.83 -21.64 -9.39
N GLU A 348 -3.11 -20.43 -8.90
CA GLU A 348 -2.85 -19.19 -9.65
C GLU A 348 -1.35 -18.93 -9.78
N ASN A 349 -0.57 -19.19 -8.71
CA ASN A 349 0.88 -19.05 -8.73
C ASN A 349 1.56 -20.10 -9.60
N ASP A 350 1.08 -21.35 -9.61
CA ASP A 350 1.57 -22.40 -10.51
C ASP A 350 1.35 -22.02 -11.97
N ARG A 351 0.17 -21.47 -12.29
CA ARG A 351 -0.12 -20.97 -13.64
C ARG A 351 0.76 -19.80 -14.02
N PHE A 352 0.98 -18.86 -13.10
CA PHE A 352 1.91 -17.75 -13.34
C PHE A 352 3.32 -18.27 -13.61
N LEU A 353 3.88 -19.14 -12.75
CA LEU A 353 5.22 -19.67 -12.89
C LEU A 353 5.40 -20.42 -14.22
N ALA A 354 4.49 -21.34 -14.55
CA ALA A 354 4.55 -22.09 -15.81
C ALA A 354 4.53 -21.15 -17.03
N THR A 355 3.62 -20.16 -17.03
CA THR A 355 3.48 -19.21 -18.14
C THR A 355 4.68 -18.28 -18.25
N PHE A 356 5.09 -17.67 -17.12
CA PHE A 356 6.19 -16.71 -17.09
C PHE A 356 7.51 -17.36 -17.52
N LEU A 357 7.84 -18.53 -16.97
CA LEU A 357 9.09 -19.23 -17.29
C LEU A 357 9.12 -19.73 -18.75
N SER A 358 7.97 -20.07 -19.33
CA SER A 358 7.88 -20.39 -20.76
C SER A 358 8.18 -19.16 -21.63
N ILE A 359 7.62 -17.99 -21.30
CA ILE A 359 7.81 -16.75 -22.07
C ILE A 359 9.26 -16.28 -22.00
N VAL A 360 9.87 -16.25 -20.80
CA VAL A 360 11.23 -15.71 -20.64
C VAL A 360 12.30 -16.68 -21.12
N GLY A 361 12.08 -18.00 -21.03
CA GLY A 361 12.99 -19.03 -21.54
C GLY A 361 13.03 -19.08 -23.06
N GLU A 362 11.98 -18.71 -23.78
CA GLU A 362 11.95 -18.58 -25.24
C GLU A 362 12.70 -17.34 -25.76
N HIS A 363 12.91 -16.33 -24.90
CA HIS A 363 13.58 -15.07 -25.27
C HIS A 363 15.09 -15.06 -24.99
N ASP A 364 15.62 -16.00 -24.19
CA ASP A 364 17.05 -16.12 -23.84
C ASP A 364 17.78 -17.21 -24.68
N ALA A 365 17.10 -17.85 -25.62
CA ALA A 365 17.65 -18.81 -26.60
C ALA A 365 17.81 -18.13 -27.97
#